data_596d5a9a6026854b2cde4a229d2fc501
#
_entry.id   596d5a9a6026854b2cde4a229d2fc501
#
_cell.length_a   1.000
_cell.length_b   1.000
_cell.length_c   1.000
_cell.angle_alpha   90.00
_cell.angle_beta   90.00
_cell.angle_gamma   90.00
#
_symmetry.space_group_name_H-M   'P 1'
#
loop_
_entity.id
_entity.type
_entity.pdbx_description
1 polymer ?
#
loop_
_entity_poly.entity_id
_entity_poly.type
_entity_poly.pdbx_seq_one_letter_code
_entity_poly.pdbx_strand_id
1 'polypeptide(L)'
;MAGIGRLTLVDQDTVELNNLHRQALYSLADIRYPKVEAASRRLATVNPEVKFETVPENLNEDNIRTVIADSDCVVDGLDNMNTRYLISRYCVEKKIPYVFGGAIGFEGNVAVFKTPETPCLECVLPGLEDSELPTCDTRGVMGATTGIVGSVQAMETIKLLSGITKKLESKMLVFDFIQSEFRTINLAIRPDCPCQTKTQRKPVQHRKLAWLCGSDTVNVNPQTTQNLNLEEIGTTINAHGKVLLKTPLVIVFDYKGHEISLFRKGRMLIKNVKNEEEGEEIFKSVDKMIGVS
;
A
#
# COMPACT_ATOMS: atom_id res chain seq x y z
N MET A 1 -12.23 -20.40 -6.71
CA MET A 1 -11.62 -19.51 -7.72
C MET A 1 -12.72 -18.68 -8.33
N ALA A 2 -12.66 -17.35 -8.13
CA ALA A 2 -13.80 -16.47 -8.38
C ALA A 2 -13.77 -15.80 -9.78
N GLY A 3 -12.97 -16.34 -10.71
CA GLY A 3 -12.91 -15.82 -12.09
C GLY A 3 -12.02 -14.56 -12.27
N ILE A 4 -11.22 -14.19 -11.28
CA ILE A 4 -10.25 -13.11 -11.42
C ILE A 4 -9.10 -13.59 -12.31
N GLY A 5 -8.85 -12.91 -13.42
CA GLY A 5 -7.80 -13.28 -14.38
C GLY A 5 -6.46 -12.61 -14.13
N ARG A 6 -6.45 -11.39 -13.56
CA ARG A 6 -5.24 -10.60 -13.28
C ARG A 6 -5.33 -9.88 -11.95
N LEU A 7 -4.23 -9.85 -11.21
CA LEU A 7 -4.06 -9.06 -9.99
C LEU A 7 -2.76 -8.25 -10.09
N THR A 8 -2.87 -6.93 -10.05
CA THR A 8 -1.73 -6.03 -9.87
C THR A 8 -1.58 -5.76 -8.37
N LEU A 9 -0.47 -6.21 -7.81
CA LEU A 9 -0.12 -6.06 -6.39
C LEU A 9 0.82 -4.87 -6.23
N VAL A 10 0.40 -3.88 -5.45
CA VAL A 10 1.17 -2.65 -5.20
C VAL A 10 1.43 -2.52 -3.72
N ASP A 11 2.67 -2.54 -3.32
CA ASP A 11 3.10 -2.32 -1.94
C ASP A 11 4.58 -1.94 -1.93
N GLN A 12 4.94 -0.90 -1.21
CA GLN A 12 6.31 -0.41 -1.13
C GLN A 12 7.18 -1.18 -0.13
N ASP A 13 6.60 -1.95 0.79
CA ASP A 13 7.30 -2.50 1.95
C ASP A 13 7.91 -3.87 1.69
N THR A 14 8.81 -4.24 2.59
CA THR A 14 9.25 -5.63 2.78
C THR A 14 8.45 -6.29 3.90
N VAL A 15 8.41 -7.62 3.90
CA VAL A 15 7.79 -8.39 4.99
C VAL A 15 8.62 -8.27 6.26
N GLU A 16 7.96 -7.95 7.37
CA GLU A 16 8.54 -7.81 8.69
C GLU A 16 7.86 -8.73 9.71
N LEU A 17 8.57 -9.07 10.77
CA LEU A 17 8.05 -9.96 11.82
C LEU A 17 6.79 -9.41 12.48
N ASN A 18 6.75 -8.09 12.73
CA ASN A 18 5.61 -7.38 13.30
C ASN A 18 4.37 -7.32 12.38
N ASN A 19 4.50 -7.74 11.11
CA ASN A 19 3.36 -7.83 10.21
C ASN A 19 2.60 -9.16 10.33
N LEU A 20 3.27 -10.24 10.74
CA LEU A 20 2.76 -11.61 10.62
C LEU A 20 1.53 -11.88 11.51
N HIS A 21 1.31 -11.09 12.56
CA HIS A 21 0.13 -11.25 13.42
C HIS A 21 -1.20 -10.88 12.71
N ARG A 22 -1.15 -10.09 11.63
CA ARG A 22 -2.33 -9.62 10.89
C ARG A 22 -2.29 -9.86 9.38
N GLN A 23 -1.12 -10.15 8.81
CA GLN A 23 -0.94 -10.37 7.37
C GLN A 23 -0.73 -11.86 7.09
N ALA A 24 -1.82 -12.64 7.12
CA ALA A 24 -1.81 -14.10 7.03
C ALA A 24 -1.25 -14.66 5.69
N LEU A 25 -1.02 -13.80 4.69
CA LEU A 25 -0.43 -14.19 3.41
C LEU A 25 1.05 -14.53 3.52
N TYR A 26 1.73 -14.00 4.54
CA TYR A 26 3.18 -14.14 4.74
C TYR A 26 3.54 -15.08 5.89
N SER A 27 4.77 -15.57 5.87
CA SER A 27 5.37 -16.44 6.87
C SER A 27 6.75 -15.95 7.30
N LEU A 28 7.36 -16.58 8.30
CA LEU A 28 8.73 -16.30 8.73
C LEU A 28 9.75 -16.43 7.59
N ALA A 29 9.51 -17.32 6.63
CA ALA A 29 10.38 -17.52 5.47
C ALA A 29 10.34 -16.35 4.48
N ASP A 30 9.34 -15.48 4.58
CA ASP A 30 9.16 -14.33 3.69
C ASP A 30 9.78 -13.04 4.23
N ILE A 31 10.31 -13.04 5.47
CA ILE A 31 10.92 -11.86 6.06
C ILE A 31 12.02 -11.29 5.14
N ARG A 32 12.02 -9.98 4.96
CA ARG A 32 12.86 -9.18 4.05
C ARG A 32 12.46 -9.21 2.57
N TYR A 33 11.66 -10.17 2.11
CA TYR A 33 11.17 -10.13 0.74
C TYR A 33 10.23 -8.93 0.53
N PRO A 34 10.21 -8.28 -0.66
CA PRO A 34 9.16 -7.34 -1.00
C PRO A 34 7.79 -7.98 -0.78
N LYS A 35 6.86 -7.28 -0.12
CA LYS A 35 5.52 -7.83 0.15
C LYS A 35 4.83 -8.31 -1.11
N VAL A 36 4.92 -7.54 -2.19
CA VAL A 36 4.32 -7.92 -3.49
C VAL A 36 4.92 -9.18 -4.10
N GLU A 37 6.24 -9.41 -3.92
CA GLU A 37 6.92 -10.61 -4.42
C GLU A 37 6.51 -11.85 -3.62
N ALA A 38 6.53 -11.76 -2.29
CA ALA A 38 6.11 -12.84 -1.41
C ALA A 38 4.63 -13.20 -1.64
N ALA A 39 3.76 -12.17 -1.77
CA ALA A 39 2.34 -12.34 -2.07
C ALA A 39 2.12 -13.04 -3.42
N SER A 40 2.74 -12.56 -4.48
CA SER A 40 2.62 -13.13 -5.82
C SER A 40 3.05 -14.60 -5.83
N ARG A 41 4.20 -14.92 -5.24
CA ARG A 41 4.72 -16.28 -5.11
C ARG A 41 3.73 -17.20 -4.37
N ARG A 42 3.20 -16.74 -3.23
CA ARG A 42 2.23 -17.49 -2.45
C ARG A 42 0.92 -17.71 -3.21
N LEU A 43 0.37 -16.67 -3.81
CA LEU A 43 -0.90 -16.73 -4.54
C LEU A 43 -0.81 -17.59 -5.81
N ALA A 44 0.33 -17.60 -6.49
CA ALA A 44 0.57 -18.47 -7.65
C ALA A 44 0.51 -19.96 -7.29
N THR A 45 0.85 -20.34 -6.05
CA THR A 45 0.67 -21.73 -5.58
C THR A 45 -0.80 -22.07 -5.31
N VAL A 46 -1.65 -21.07 -5.04
CA VAL A 46 -3.09 -21.26 -4.80
C VAL A 46 -3.86 -21.33 -6.11
N ASN A 47 -3.53 -20.43 -7.05
CA ASN A 47 -4.15 -20.42 -8.38
C ASN A 47 -3.15 -19.97 -9.46
N PRO A 48 -2.53 -20.90 -10.19
CA PRO A 48 -1.55 -20.59 -11.22
C PRO A 48 -2.17 -19.96 -12.50
N GLU A 49 -3.49 -19.97 -12.64
CA GLU A 49 -4.17 -19.37 -13.81
C GLU A 49 -4.29 -17.83 -13.69
N VAL A 50 -4.13 -17.28 -12.50
CA VAL A 50 -4.15 -15.83 -12.29
C VAL A 50 -2.82 -15.21 -12.67
N LYS A 51 -2.85 -14.20 -13.51
CA LYS A 51 -1.67 -13.38 -13.81
C LYS A 51 -1.41 -12.40 -12.68
N PHE A 52 -0.22 -12.47 -12.08
CA PHE A 52 0.22 -11.53 -11.04
C PHE A 52 1.21 -10.53 -11.62
N GLU A 53 0.93 -9.25 -11.40
CA GLU A 53 1.84 -8.13 -11.69
C GLU A 53 2.25 -7.50 -10.37
N THR A 54 3.55 -7.30 -10.14
CA THR A 54 4.09 -6.79 -8.89
C THR A 54 4.71 -5.42 -9.08
N VAL A 55 4.30 -4.46 -8.24
CA VAL A 55 4.80 -3.09 -8.22
C VAL A 55 5.32 -2.78 -6.81
N PRO A 56 6.61 -3.00 -6.55
CA PRO A 56 7.23 -2.78 -5.24
C PRO A 56 7.53 -1.29 -5.01
N GLU A 57 6.53 -0.43 -5.20
CA GLU A 57 6.69 1.01 -5.19
C GLU A 57 5.61 1.70 -4.35
N ASN A 58 5.92 2.89 -3.87
CA ASN A 58 4.91 3.79 -3.36
C ASN A 58 4.06 4.33 -4.52
N LEU A 59 2.75 4.25 -4.37
CA LEU A 59 1.83 4.84 -5.33
C LEU A 59 1.83 6.37 -5.17
N ASN A 60 2.05 7.08 -6.28
CA ASN A 60 2.17 8.52 -6.33
C ASN A 60 1.56 9.10 -7.62
N GLU A 61 1.56 10.42 -7.78
CA GLU A 61 0.96 11.09 -8.94
C GLU A 61 1.63 10.75 -10.27
N ASP A 62 2.92 10.38 -10.23
CA ASP A 62 3.70 10.06 -11.44
C ASP A 62 3.40 8.65 -11.95
N ASN A 63 3.20 7.67 -11.04
CA ASN A 63 3.03 6.26 -11.40
C ASN A 63 1.59 5.76 -11.36
N ILE A 64 0.66 6.43 -10.66
CA ILE A 64 -0.72 5.96 -10.51
C ILE A 64 -1.41 5.72 -11.85
N ARG A 65 -1.14 6.59 -12.84
CA ARG A 65 -1.73 6.49 -14.18
C ARG A 65 -1.33 5.21 -14.90
N THR A 66 -0.08 4.78 -14.71
CA THR A 66 0.45 3.56 -15.34
C THR A 66 0.01 2.31 -14.56
N VAL A 67 -0.02 2.40 -13.23
CA VAL A 67 -0.29 1.24 -12.37
C VAL A 67 -1.76 0.83 -12.37
N ILE A 68 -2.69 1.82 -12.42
CA ILE A 68 -4.13 1.57 -12.24
C ILE A 68 -4.90 1.62 -13.59
N ALA A 69 -4.31 2.14 -14.67
CA ALA A 69 -5.02 2.47 -15.92
C ALA A 69 -5.94 1.37 -16.46
N ASP A 70 -5.48 0.13 -16.44
CA ASP A 70 -6.17 -1.03 -17.02
C ASP A 70 -6.90 -1.88 -15.97
N SER A 71 -7.21 -1.31 -14.81
CA SER A 71 -7.89 -2.02 -13.74
C SER A 71 -9.41 -1.91 -13.88
N ASP A 72 -10.12 -3.03 -13.77
CA ASP A 72 -11.58 -3.06 -13.70
C ASP A 72 -12.10 -2.59 -12.33
N CYS A 73 -11.25 -2.67 -11.30
CA CYS A 73 -11.55 -2.25 -9.94
C CYS A 73 -10.26 -2.06 -9.14
N VAL A 74 -10.26 -1.12 -8.20
CA VAL A 74 -9.18 -0.95 -7.22
C VAL A 74 -9.67 -1.35 -5.85
N VAL A 75 -8.88 -2.15 -5.13
CA VAL A 75 -9.14 -2.59 -3.76
C VAL A 75 -8.05 -2.04 -2.84
N ASP A 76 -8.44 -1.44 -1.74
CA ASP A 76 -7.60 -0.71 -0.81
C ASP A 76 -7.26 -1.56 0.42
N GLY A 77 -5.96 -1.73 0.68
CA GLY A 77 -5.45 -2.31 1.91
C GLY A 77 -4.53 -1.35 2.68
N LEU A 78 -4.66 -0.04 2.44
CA LEU A 78 -3.78 1.00 2.94
C LEU A 78 -4.07 1.38 4.40
N ASP A 79 -3.10 2.02 5.03
CA ASP A 79 -3.14 2.55 6.39
C ASP A 79 -3.00 4.08 6.45
N ASN A 80 -2.91 4.77 5.29
CA ASN A 80 -2.76 6.22 5.21
C ASN A 80 -3.77 6.86 4.26
N MET A 81 -4.25 8.07 4.62
CA MET A 81 -5.26 8.80 3.87
C MET A 81 -4.71 9.47 2.62
N ASN A 82 -3.44 9.88 2.62
CA ASN A 82 -2.84 10.54 1.47
C ASN A 82 -2.89 9.66 0.22
N THR A 83 -2.47 8.41 0.32
CA THR A 83 -2.55 7.46 -0.81
C THR A 83 -3.99 7.09 -1.13
N ARG A 84 -4.87 6.98 -0.15
CA ARG A 84 -6.31 6.74 -0.34
C ARG A 84 -6.98 7.86 -1.14
N TYR A 85 -6.68 9.12 -0.84
CA TYR A 85 -7.19 10.25 -1.61
C TYR A 85 -6.66 10.25 -3.03
N LEU A 86 -5.38 9.96 -3.22
CA LEU A 86 -4.78 9.84 -4.55
C LEU A 86 -5.51 8.80 -5.40
N ILE A 87 -5.72 7.59 -4.86
CA ILE A 87 -6.46 6.51 -5.52
C ILE A 87 -7.89 6.95 -5.83
N SER A 88 -8.61 7.46 -4.83
CA SER A 88 -10.00 7.89 -4.98
C SER A 88 -10.15 8.93 -6.08
N ARG A 89 -9.27 9.93 -6.13
CA ARG A 89 -9.27 11.00 -7.15
C ARG A 89 -9.06 10.44 -8.55
N TYR A 90 -8.10 9.53 -8.70
CA TYR A 90 -7.84 8.90 -9.99
C TYR A 90 -8.99 7.99 -10.41
N CYS A 91 -9.56 7.21 -9.49
CA CYS A 91 -10.71 6.37 -9.74
C CYS A 91 -11.95 7.19 -10.17
N VAL A 92 -12.17 8.36 -9.55
CA VAL A 92 -13.22 9.32 -9.98
C VAL A 92 -12.96 9.83 -11.39
N GLU A 93 -11.73 10.24 -11.71
CA GLU A 93 -11.33 10.76 -13.04
C GLU A 93 -11.57 9.70 -14.13
N LYS A 94 -11.20 8.46 -13.85
CA LYS A 94 -11.25 7.36 -14.82
C LYS A 94 -12.52 6.52 -14.75
N LYS A 95 -13.42 6.83 -13.80
CA LYS A 95 -14.65 6.05 -13.54
C LYS A 95 -14.37 4.57 -13.22
N ILE A 96 -13.24 4.31 -12.54
CA ILE A 96 -12.87 2.99 -12.06
C ILE A 96 -13.52 2.81 -10.67
N PRO A 97 -14.22 1.71 -10.42
CA PRO A 97 -14.74 1.41 -9.09
C PRO A 97 -13.62 1.25 -8.06
N TYR A 98 -13.87 1.76 -6.84
CA TYR A 98 -12.92 1.70 -5.74
C TYR A 98 -13.58 1.07 -4.51
N VAL A 99 -13.02 -0.05 -4.04
CA VAL A 99 -13.46 -0.76 -2.84
C VAL A 99 -12.57 -0.40 -1.68
N PHE A 100 -13.06 0.50 -0.84
CA PHE A 100 -12.40 0.98 0.35
C PHE A 100 -12.53 0.00 1.51
N GLY A 101 -11.47 -0.15 2.32
CA GLY A 101 -11.47 -0.89 3.56
C GLY A 101 -10.61 -0.22 4.61
N GLY A 102 -11.13 -0.10 5.83
CA GLY A 102 -10.39 0.38 7.00
C GLY A 102 -10.51 -0.62 8.14
N ALA A 103 -9.40 -0.85 8.85
CA ALA A 103 -9.36 -1.71 10.04
C ALA A 103 -8.45 -1.09 11.08
N ILE A 104 -8.94 -0.95 12.31
CA ILE A 104 -8.18 -0.47 13.46
C ILE A 104 -8.73 -1.06 14.76
N GLY A 105 -7.85 -1.57 15.63
CA GLY A 105 -8.27 -2.24 16.85
C GLY A 105 -9.26 -3.39 16.55
N PHE A 106 -10.46 -3.25 17.05
CA PHE A 106 -11.60 -4.16 16.85
C PHE A 106 -12.65 -3.58 15.90
N GLU A 107 -12.36 -2.47 15.23
CA GLU A 107 -13.30 -1.78 14.36
C GLU A 107 -12.88 -1.92 12.89
N GLY A 108 -13.86 -2.08 12.01
CA GLY A 108 -13.62 -2.15 10.57
C GLY A 108 -14.75 -1.48 9.78
N ASN A 109 -14.42 -1.05 8.58
CA ASN A 109 -15.39 -0.51 7.65
C ASN A 109 -15.07 -0.86 6.20
N VAL A 110 -16.11 -1.00 5.38
CA VAL A 110 -16.02 -1.27 3.95
C VAL A 110 -17.05 -0.43 3.21
N ALA A 111 -16.63 0.20 2.13
CA ALA A 111 -17.50 0.92 1.21
C ALA A 111 -17.09 0.70 -0.24
N VAL A 112 -18.07 0.81 -1.15
CA VAL A 112 -17.85 0.78 -2.60
C VAL A 112 -18.13 2.16 -3.18
N PHE A 113 -17.13 2.73 -3.80
CA PHE A 113 -17.20 4.02 -4.49
C PHE A 113 -17.19 3.81 -6.01
N LYS A 114 -18.27 4.22 -6.66
CA LYS A 114 -18.49 4.11 -8.10
C LYS A 114 -19.05 5.43 -8.63
N THR A 115 -18.21 6.44 -8.64
CA THR A 115 -18.59 7.80 -9.06
C THR A 115 -18.83 7.85 -10.58
N PRO A 116 -19.91 8.52 -11.05
CA PRO A 116 -20.79 9.45 -10.32
C PRO A 116 -21.99 8.83 -9.61
N GLU A 117 -22.21 7.51 -9.69
CA GLU A 117 -23.41 6.85 -9.15
C GLU A 117 -23.44 6.85 -7.61
N THR A 118 -22.24 6.89 -6.97
CA THR A 118 -22.07 6.93 -5.52
C THR A 118 -21.26 8.15 -5.10
N PRO A 119 -21.23 8.55 -3.81
CA PRO A 119 -20.23 9.47 -3.30
C PRO A 119 -18.82 8.93 -3.55
N CYS A 120 -17.81 9.82 -3.55
CA CYS A 120 -16.40 9.44 -3.51
C CYS A 120 -15.88 9.42 -2.05
N LEU A 121 -14.65 8.96 -1.83
CA LEU A 121 -14.04 8.95 -0.51
C LEU A 121 -14.01 10.37 0.15
N GLU A 122 -13.70 11.41 -0.62
CA GLU A 122 -13.66 12.79 -0.11
C GLU A 122 -15.05 13.34 0.25
N CYS A 123 -16.15 12.79 -0.29
CA CYS A 123 -17.49 13.10 0.18
C CYS A 123 -17.74 12.60 1.61
N VAL A 124 -17.18 11.44 1.93
CA VAL A 124 -17.43 10.70 3.17
C VAL A 124 -16.43 11.08 4.26
N LEU A 125 -15.17 11.14 3.91
CA LEU A 125 -14.03 11.42 4.79
C LEU A 125 -13.25 12.62 4.23
N PRO A 126 -13.74 13.86 4.41
CA PRO A 126 -13.07 15.03 3.86
C PRO A 126 -11.89 15.49 4.69
N GLY A 127 -10.73 15.71 4.06
CA GLY A 127 -9.63 16.48 4.63
C GLY A 127 -8.97 15.86 5.86
N LEU A 128 -9.06 14.56 6.06
CA LEU A 128 -8.36 13.88 7.16
C LEU A 128 -6.85 13.84 6.86
N GLU A 129 -6.06 14.24 7.82
CA GLU A 129 -4.61 14.16 7.76
C GLU A 129 -4.10 12.91 8.50
N ASP A 130 -3.07 12.25 7.96
CA ASP A 130 -2.52 11.03 8.55
C ASP A 130 -1.97 11.26 9.97
N SER A 131 -1.52 12.48 10.28
CA SER A 131 -1.05 12.90 11.61
C SER A 131 -2.16 12.95 12.68
N GLU A 132 -3.41 13.05 12.26
CA GLU A 132 -4.58 13.16 13.16
C GLU A 132 -5.22 11.81 13.43
N LEU A 133 -4.82 10.77 12.68
CA LEU A 133 -5.44 9.46 12.75
C LEU A 133 -4.62 8.49 13.60
N PRO A 134 -5.28 7.67 14.41
CA PRO A 134 -4.61 6.55 15.06
C PRO A 134 -4.16 5.55 13.99
N THR A 135 -2.92 5.10 14.09
CA THR A 135 -2.35 4.09 13.21
C THR A 135 -2.47 2.69 13.80
N CYS A 136 -2.24 1.66 12.96
CA CYS A 136 -2.13 0.29 13.45
C CYS A 136 -1.01 0.10 14.48
N ASP A 137 0.03 0.96 14.44
CA ASP A 137 1.15 0.90 15.37
C ASP A 137 0.83 1.58 16.71
N THR A 138 0.01 2.65 16.71
CA THR A 138 -0.34 3.37 17.95
C THR A 138 -1.54 2.79 18.68
N ARG A 139 -2.56 2.32 17.97
CA ARG A 139 -3.78 1.73 18.53
C ARG A 139 -3.81 0.20 18.43
N GLY A 140 -2.96 -0.37 17.57
CA GLY A 140 -2.99 -1.79 17.23
C GLY A 140 -4.14 -2.16 16.30
N VAL A 141 -4.12 -3.39 15.80
CA VAL A 141 -5.22 -4.00 15.05
C VAL A 141 -5.21 -5.52 15.25
N MET A 142 -6.38 -6.12 15.43
CA MET A 142 -6.50 -7.58 15.49
C MET A 142 -6.43 -8.18 14.09
N GLY A 143 -5.66 -9.26 13.93
CA GLY A 143 -5.58 -9.96 12.64
C GLY A 143 -6.95 -10.46 12.13
N ALA A 144 -7.86 -10.82 13.04
CA ALA A 144 -9.25 -11.16 12.70
C ALA A 144 -10.00 -9.97 12.10
N THR A 145 -9.80 -8.73 12.60
CA THR A 145 -10.43 -7.52 12.07
C THR A 145 -10.02 -7.30 10.61
N THR A 146 -8.71 -7.31 10.32
CA THR A 146 -8.20 -7.15 8.95
C THR A 146 -8.67 -8.29 8.04
N GLY A 147 -8.71 -9.52 8.55
CA GLY A 147 -9.19 -10.70 7.82
C GLY A 147 -10.66 -10.58 7.38
N ILE A 148 -11.54 -10.12 8.29
CA ILE A 148 -12.95 -9.92 7.99
C ILE A 148 -13.15 -8.76 7.00
N VAL A 149 -12.50 -7.61 7.24
CA VAL A 149 -12.55 -6.46 6.32
C VAL A 149 -12.11 -6.88 4.92
N GLY A 150 -10.94 -7.53 4.78
CA GLY A 150 -10.45 -8.00 3.49
C GLY A 150 -11.37 -9.03 2.81
N SER A 151 -12.00 -9.92 3.56
CA SER A 151 -12.96 -10.89 3.04
C SER A 151 -14.24 -10.21 2.50
N VAL A 152 -14.71 -9.18 3.20
CA VAL A 152 -15.88 -8.40 2.74
C VAL A 152 -15.52 -7.56 1.50
N GLN A 153 -14.32 -6.92 1.48
CA GLN A 153 -13.84 -6.21 0.29
C GLN A 153 -13.75 -7.15 -0.92
N ALA A 154 -13.20 -8.35 -0.75
CA ALA A 154 -13.15 -9.35 -1.81
C ALA A 154 -14.55 -9.73 -2.31
N MET A 155 -15.51 -9.95 -1.41
CA MET A 155 -16.89 -10.26 -1.77
C MET A 155 -17.54 -9.10 -2.55
N GLU A 156 -17.40 -7.86 -2.08
CA GLU A 156 -17.95 -6.69 -2.79
C GLU A 156 -17.29 -6.50 -4.16
N THR A 157 -15.99 -6.74 -4.28
CA THR A 157 -15.26 -6.70 -5.56
C THR A 157 -15.82 -7.74 -6.54
N ILE A 158 -16.00 -8.99 -6.09
CA ILE A 158 -16.57 -10.06 -6.94
C ILE A 158 -17.99 -9.72 -7.38
N LYS A 159 -18.83 -9.24 -6.48
CA LYS A 159 -20.20 -8.82 -6.79
C LYS A 159 -20.23 -7.69 -7.81
N LEU A 160 -19.35 -6.72 -7.64
CA LEU A 160 -19.23 -5.57 -8.53
C LEU A 160 -18.80 -6.00 -9.96
N LEU A 161 -17.75 -6.81 -10.07
CA LEU A 161 -17.24 -7.29 -11.36
C LEU A 161 -18.19 -8.28 -12.05
N SER A 162 -18.99 -9.01 -11.28
CA SER A 162 -20.01 -9.93 -11.79
C SER A 162 -21.35 -9.27 -12.10
N GLY A 163 -21.53 -8.00 -11.78
CA GLY A 163 -22.80 -7.29 -11.95
C GLY A 163 -23.94 -7.77 -11.00
N ILE A 164 -23.61 -8.52 -9.96
CA ILE A 164 -24.60 -9.25 -9.13
C ILE A 164 -25.35 -8.37 -8.14
N THR A 165 -24.87 -7.24 -7.69
CA THR A 165 -25.69 -6.45 -6.77
C THR A 165 -25.32 -4.99 -6.53
N LYS A 166 -26.28 -4.27 -5.93
CA LYS A 166 -26.26 -2.85 -5.60
C LYS A 166 -26.28 -2.56 -4.09
N LYS A 167 -26.13 -3.57 -3.21
CA LYS A 167 -26.45 -3.40 -1.78
C LYS A 167 -25.54 -2.43 -1.01
N LEU A 168 -24.24 -2.29 -1.36
CA LEU A 168 -23.35 -1.31 -0.74
C LEU A 168 -23.14 -0.03 -1.58
N GLU A 169 -23.84 0.14 -2.69
CA GLU A 169 -23.83 1.41 -3.41
C GLU A 169 -24.35 2.52 -2.49
N SER A 170 -23.59 3.58 -2.32
CA SER A 170 -23.87 4.71 -1.39
C SER A 170 -24.09 4.29 0.07
N LYS A 171 -23.42 3.22 0.51
CA LYS A 171 -23.46 2.75 1.89
C LYS A 171 -22.06 2.35 2.36
N MET A 172 -21.85 2.45 3.68
CA MET A 172 -20.69 1.90 4.36
C MET A 172 -21.14 0.84 5.35
N LEU A 173 -20.56 -0.33 5.27
CA LEU A 173 -20.68 -1.35 6.29
C LEU A 173 -19.64 -1.08 7.38
N VAL A 174 -20.08 -0.99 8.61
CA VAL A 174 -19.25 -0.72 9.79
C VAL A 174 -19.34 -1.92 10.73
N PHE A 175 -18.20 -2.36 11.22
CA PHE A 175 -18.04 -3.47 12.16
C PHE A 175 -17.54 -2.93 13.49
N ASP A 176 -18.18 -3.32 14.59
CA ASP A 176 -17.70 -3.17 15.95
C ASP A 176 -17.64 -4.56 16.58
N PHE A 177 -16.45 -5.14 16.66
CA PHE A 177 -16.27 -6.50 17.16
C PHE A 177 -16.26 -6.58 18.69
N ILE A 178 -16.13 -5.45 19.41
CA ILE A 178 -16.30 -5.41 20.86
C ILE A 178 -17.78 -5.62 21.19
N GLN A 179 -18.65 -4.94 20.45
CA GLN A 179 -20.10 -5.05 20.63
C GLN A 179 -20.73 -6.18 19.80
N SER A 180 -19.96 -6.86 18.94
CA SER A 180 -20.45 -7.83 17.96
C SER A 180 -21.52 -7.25 17.03
N GLU A 181 -21.40 -5.98 16.67
CA GLU A 181 -22.36 -5.27 15.85
C GLU A 181 -21.89 -5.06 14.41
N PHE A 182 -22.85 -5.15 13.49
CA PHE A 182 -22.68 -4.89 12.08
C PHE A 182 -23.74 -3.87 11.66
N ARG A 183 -23.29 -2.68 11.28
CA ARG A 183 -24.17 -1.57 10.93
C ARG A 183 -23.93 -1.12 9.49
N THR A 184 -25.00 -0.69 8.82
CA THR A 184 -24.91 -0.08 7.51
C THR A 184 -25.28 1.40 7.61
N ILE A 185 -24.39 2.29 7.18
CA ILE A 185 -24.57 3.74 7.18
C ILE A 185 -24.81 4.21 5.76
N ASN A 186 -25.84 5.03 5.52
CA ASN A 186 -26.07 5.64 4.23
C ASN A 186 -25.05 6.78 3.99
N LEU A 187 -24.48 6.81 2.82
CA LEU A 187 -23.52 7.82 2.39
C LEU A 187 -24.18 8.79 1.42
N ALA A 188 -23.88 10.07 1.54
CA ALA A 188 -24.41 11.11 0.68
C ALA A 188 -23.31 11.78 -0.15
N ILE A 189 -23.64 12.17 -1.38
CA ILE A 189 -22.80 13.01 -2.21
C ILE A 189 -22.81 14.42 -1.62
N ARG A 190 -21.65 14.98 -1.33
CA ARG A 190 -21.52 16.37 -0.90
C ARG A 190 -21.50 17.31 -2.10
N PRO A 191 -22.39 18.32 -2.16
CA PRO A 191 -22.47 19.25 -3.30
C PRO A 191 -21.17 20.05 -3.51
N ASP A 192 -20.46 20.37 -2.41
CA ASP A 192 -19.20 21.11 -2.40
C ASP A 192 -17.95 20.26 -2.62
N CYS A 193 -18.12 18.92 -2.76
CA CYS A 193 -17.01 18.03 -2.97
C CYS A 193 -16.32 18.27 -4.33
N PRO A 194 -14.98 18.26 -4.41
CA PRO A 194 -14.25 18.40 -5.67
C PRO A 194 -14.65 17.40 -6.76
N CYS A 195 -15.19 16.24 -6.40
CA CYS A 195 -15.74 15.30 -7.39
C CYS A 195 -16.97 15.83 -8.13
N GLN A 196 -17.70 16.80 -7.54
CA GLN A 196 -18.86 17.47 -8.14
C GLN A 196 -18.47 18.80 -8.80
N THR A 197 -17.69 19.62 -8.08
CA THR A 197 -17.36 21.00 -8.48
C THR A 197 -16.23 21.08 -9.50
N LYS A 198 -15.47 20.01 -9.72
CA LYS A 198 -14.26 19.98 -10.55
C LYS A 198 -13.20 21.02 -10.16
N THR A 199 -13.26 21.49 -8.90
CA THR A 199 -12.26 22.43 -8.37
C THR A 199 -10.90 21.76 -8.25
N GLN A 200 -9.83 22.55 -8.37
CA GLN A 200 -8.46 22.06 -8.16
C GLN A 200 -8.31 21.49 -6.75
N ARG A 201 -7.77 20.31 -6.66
CA ARG A 201 -7.47 19.61 -5.42
C ARG A 201 -6.04 19.96 -4.97
N LYS A 202 -5.81 19.99 -3.66
CA LYS A 202 -4.44 20.09 -3.16
C LYS A 202 -3.65 18.87 -3.66
N PRO A 203 -2.46 19.05 -4.25
CA PRO A 203 -1.61 17.93 -4.63
C PRO A 203 -1.24 17.12 -3.39
N VAL A 204 -1.12 15.82 -3.56
CA VAL A 204 -0.58 14.92 -2.53
C VAL A 204 0.92 15.14 -2.47
N GLN A 205 1.44 15.61 -1.33
CA GLN A 205 2.88 15.85 -1.19
C GLN A 205 3.64 14.54 -1.10
N HIS A 206 4.58 14.33 -2.01
CA HIS A 206 5.56 13.25 -1.94
C HIS A 206 6.87 13.82 -1.39
N ARG A 207 7.30 13.28 -0.25
CA ARG A 207 8.60 13.63 0.32
C ARG A 207 9.67 12.72 -0.30
N LYS A 208 10.83 13.31 -0.67
CA LYS A 208 12.01 12.56 -1.10
C LYS A 208 12.43 11.58 -0.01
N LEU A 209 12.35 12.01 1.23
CA LEU A 209 12.66 11.25 2.43
C LEU A 209 11.44 11.28 3.33
N ALA A 210 10.96 10.13 3.77
CA ALA A 210 9.80 9.98 4.63
C ALA A 210 10.10 9.01 5.76
N TRP A 211 9.90 9.47 6.99
CA TRP A 211 9.90 8.63 8.17
C TRP A 211 8.67 7.74 8.16
N LEU A 212 8.86 6.43 8.30
CA LEU A 212 7.76 5.48 8.45
C LEU A 212 7.47 5.32 9.93
N CYS A 213 6.34 5.87 10.37
CA CYS A 213 5.93 5.79 11.77
C CYS A 213 5.87 4.34 12.26
N GLY A 214 6.40 4.10 13.47
CA GLY A 214 6.30 2.79 14.15
C GLY A 214 7.38 1.76 13.79
N SER A 215 8.34 2.07 12.92
CA SER A 215 9.32 1.08 12.45
C SER A 215 10.79 1.51 12.49
N ASP A 216 11.14 2.65 13.09
CA ASP A 216 12.51 3.22 13.05
C ASP A 216 13.13 3.13 11.64
N THR A 217 12.32 3.45 10.63
CA THR A 217 12.63 3.24 9.22
C THR A 217 12.46 4.54 8.44
N VAL A 218 13.43 4.84 7.60
CA VAL A 218 13.35 5.93 6.62
C VAL A 218 13.18 5.34 5.24
N ASN A 219 12.17 5.84 4.51
CA ASN A 219 11.98 5.58 3.09
C ASN A 219 12.58 6.73 2.29
N VAL A 220 13.51 6.41 1.41
CA VAL A 220 14.14 7.37 0.50
C VAL A 220 13.72 7.05 -0.92
N ASN A 221 12.98 7.97 -1.54
CA ASN A 221 12.58 7.87 -2.94
C ASN A 221 13.62 8.56 -3.83
N PRO A 222 14.05 7.95 -4.94
CA PRO A 222 14.97 8.59 -5.88
C PRO A 222 14.28 9.79 -6.57
N GLN A 223 15.06 10.80 -6.95
CA GLN A 223 14.55 11.95 -7.71
C GLN A 223 14.16 11.56 -9.14
N THR A 224 14.85 10.60 -9.71
CA THR A 224 14.59 10.03 -11.03
C THR A 224 14.56 8.51 -10.90
N THR A 225 13.58 7.89 -11.54
CA THR A 225 13.48 6.43 -11.59
C THR A 225 14.70 5.86 -12.32
N GLN A 226 15.41 4.96 -11.65
CA GLN A 226 16.59 4.28 -12.18
C GLN A 226 16.24 2.83 -12.57
N ASN A 227 17.17 2.14 -13.18
CA ASN A 227 17.04 0.70 -13.42
C ASN A 227 18.38 0.05 -13.05
N LEU A 228 18.55 -0.16 -11.74
CA LEU A 228 19.82 -0.62 -11.16
C LEU A 228 20.11 -2.08 -11.51
N ASN A 229 21.37 -2.37 -11.79
CA ASN A 229 21.87 -3.73 -11.88
C ASN A 229 22.20 -4.27 -10.47
N LEU A 230 21.23 -4.94 -9.83
CA LEU A 230 21.40 -5.47 -8.48
C LEU A 230 22.47 -6.58 -8.38
N GLU A 231 22.88 -7.19 -9.49
CA GLU A 231 23.98 -8.17 -9.51
C GLU A 231 25.32 -7.47 -9.28
N GLU A 232 25.62 -6.42 -10.04
CA GLU A 232 26.86 -5.63 -9.90
C GLU A 232 26.93 -4.93 -8.55
N ILE A 233 25.82 -4.31 -8.14
CA ILE A 233 25.70 -3.65 -6.83
C ILE A 233 25.94 -4.65 -5.69
N GLY A 234 25.41 -5.88 -5.81
CA GLY A 234 25.65 -6.93 -4.81
C GLY A 234 27.12 -7.27 -4.64
N THR A 235 27.91 -7.21 -5.70
CA THR A 235 29.37 -7.43 -5.64
C THR A 235 30.06 -6.30 -4.88
N THR A 236 29.68 -5.05 -5.13
CA THR A 236 30.18 -3.87 -4.42
C THR A 236 29.80 -3.90 -2.94
N ILE A 237 28.55 -4.26 -2.63
CA ILE A 237 28.06 -4.35 -1.24
C ILE A 237 28.83 -5.42 -0.46
N ASN A 238 29.11 -6.59 -1.03
CA ASN A 238 29.85 -7.65 -0.34
C ASN A 238 31.27 -7.26 0.08
N ALA A 239 31.85 -6.22 -0.52
CA ALA A 239 33.15 -5.67 -0.11
C ALA A 239 33.05 -4.75 1.13
N HIS A 240 31.86 -4.22 1.45
CA HIS A 240 31.67 -3.19 2.48
C HIS A 240 30.63 -3.55 3.53
N GLY A 241 29.84 -4.62 3.33
CA GLY A 241 28.74 -5.07 4.20
C GLY A 241 28.40 -6.53 3.96
N LYS A 242 27.28 -6.98 4.54
CA LYS A 242 26.80 -8.35 4.42
C LYS A 242 25.46 -8.36 3.68
N VAL A 243 25.41 -9.02 2.54
CA VAL A 243 24.13 -9.28 1.85
C VAL A 243 23.30 -10.29 2.65
N LEU A 244 22.05 -9.92 2.97
CA LEU A 244 21.10 -10.71 3.74
C LEU A 244 20.07 -11.39 2.84
N LEU A 245 19.66 -10.72 1.76
CA LEU A 245 18.72 -11.23 0.77
C LEU A 245 19.02 -10.58 -0.59
N LYS A 246 18.82 -11.34 -1.66
CA LYS A 246 18.88 -10.81 -3.03
C LYS A 246 17.78 -11.44 -3.87
N THR A 247 17.01 -10.61 -4.55
CA THR A 247 15.97 -10.99 -5.50
C THR A 247 16.09 -10.12 -6.77
N PRO A 248 15.34 -10.39 -7.83
CA PRO A 248 15.29 -9.51 -9.00
C PRO A 248 14.78 -8.08 -8.72
N LEU A 249 14.06 -7.87 -7.59
CA LEU A 249 13.41 -6.60 -7.24
C LEU A 249 14.15 -5.81 -6.17
N VAL A 250 14.90 -6.49 -5.29
CA VAL A 250 15.53 -5.87 -4.12
C VAL A 250 16.83 -6.58 -3.75
N ILE A 251 17.79 -5.83 -3.24
CA ILE A 251 18.92 -6.35 -2.45
C ILE A 251 18.82 -5.81 -1.04
N VAL A 252 18.84 -6.72 -0.03
CA VAL A 252 18.83 -6.38 1.39
C VAL A 252 20.19 -6.70 1.98
N PHE A 253 20.77 -5.74 2.68
CA PHE A 253 22.10 -5.89 3.26
C PHE A 253 22.24 -5.14 4.57
N ASP A 254 23.19 -5.57 5.39
CA ASP A 254 23.63 -4.85 6.57
C ASP A 254 24.76 -3.90 6.20
N TYR A 255 24.63 -2.65 6.61
CA TYR A 255 25.67 -1.63 6.49
C TYR A 255 25.76 -0.84 7.80
N LYS A 256 26.86 -1.04 8.51
CA LYS A 256 27.13 -0.40 9.82
C LYS A 256 26.02 -0.61 10.87
N GLY A 257 25.37 -1.78 10.88
CA GLY A 257 24.29 -2.12 11.81
C GLY A 257 22.88 -1.68 11.38
N HIS A 258 22.78 -1.07 10.19
CA HIS A 258 21.47 -0.71 9.60
C HIS A 258 21.09 -1.71 8.52
N GLU A 259 19.87 -2.23 8.57
CA GLU A 259 19.33 -3.05 7.50
C GLU A 259 18.82 -2.16 6.37
N ILE A 260 19.40 -2.31 5.19
CA ILE A 260 19.09 -1.51 4.01
C ILE A 260 18.46 -2.39 2.95
N SER A 261 17.27 -2.01 2.47
CA SER A 261 16.63 -2.61 1.31
C SER A 261 16.73 -1.65 0.14
N LEU A 262 17.58 -1.98 -0.85
CA LEU A 262 17.73 -1.21 -2.08
C LEU A 262 16.93 -1.87 -3.19
N PHE A 263 15.90 -1.20 -3.66
CA PHE A 263 15.05 -1.66 -4.75
C PHE A 263 15.64 -1.34 -6.11
N ARG A 264 15.33 -2.17 -7.09
CA ARG A 264 15.84 -2.04 -8.47
C ARG A 264 15.61 -0.66 -9.10
N LYS A 265 14.55 0.04 -8.69
CA LYS A 265 14.25 1.40 -9.19
C LYS A 265 14.94 2.53 -8.41
N GLY A 266 15.87 2.21 -7.51
CA GLY A 266 16.69 3.17 -6.77
C GLY A 266 16.10 3.61 -5.43
N ARG A 267 14.90 3.17 -5.07
CA ARG A 267 14.32 3.43 -3.74
C ARG A 267 15.06 2.66 -2.66
N MET A 268 15.25 3.28 -1.49
CA MET A 268 15.85 2.64 -0.32
C MET A 268 14.92 2.69 0.88
N LEU A 269 14.84 1.56 1.62
CA LEU A 269 14.35 1.53 3.00
C LEU A 269 15.56 1.34 3.91
N ILE A 270 15.73 2.22 4.88
CA ILE A 270 16.84 2.19 5.85
C ILE A 270 16.24 2.00 7.22
N LYS A 271 16.50 0.85 7.85
CA LYS A 271 15.96 0.47 9.16
C LYS A 271 16.98 0.66 10.27
N ASN A 272 16.48 0.67 11.51
CA ASN A 272 17.26 0.87 12.72
C ASN A 272 17.92 2.24 12.77
N VAL A 273 17.23 3.29 12.33
CA VAL A 273 17.66 4.68 12.40
C VAL A 273 16.91 5.41 13.50
N LYS A 274 17.55 6.40 14.12
CA LYS A 274 17.00 7.17 15.24
C LYS A 274 16.14 8.35 14.79
N ASN A 275 16.45 8.90 13.62
CA ASN A 275 15.77 10.08 13.05
C ASN A 275 16.03 10.18 11.55
N GLU A 276 15.35 11.16 10.90
CA GLU A 276 15.48 11.39 9.46
C GLU A 276 16.91 11.81 9.05
N GLU A 277 17.63 12.55 9.91
CA GLU A 277 18.97 13.05 9.63
C GLU A 277 19.97 11.89 9.51
N GLU A 278 19.95 10.94 10.47
CA GLU A 278 20.78 9.72 10.41
C GLU A 278 20.45 8.90 9.15
N GLY A 279 19.17 8.78 8.81
CA GLY A 279 18.74 8.11 7.59
C GLY A 279 19.28 8.76 6.32
N GLU A 280 19.31 10.09 6.27
CA GLU A 280 19.87 10.84 5.14
C GLU A 280 21.41 10.68 5.02
N GLU A 281 22.12 10.67 6.15
CA GLU A 281 23.58 10.44 6.18
C GLU A 281 23.92 9.03 5.66
N ILE A 282 23.18 8.03 6.11
CA ILE A 282 23.36 6.64 5.67
C ILE A 282 23.06 6.53 4.17
N PHE A 283 21.95 7.13 3.72
CA PHE A 283 21.60 7.17 2.31
C PHE A 283 22.74 7.74 1.47
N LYS A 284 23.27 8.92 1.82
CA LYS A 284 24.40 9.55 1.10
C LYS A 284 25.66 8.67 1.08
N SER A 285 25.92 7.97 2.20
CA SER A 285 27.08 7.06 2.29
C SER A 285 26.93 5.86 1.36
N VAL A 286 25.73 5.25 1.34
CA VAL A 286 25.42 4.10 0.48
C VAL A 286 25.39 4.51 -0.98
N ASP A 287 24.73 5.61 -1.30
CA ASP A 287 24.61 6.13 -2.66
C ASP A 287 26.00 6.38 -3.29
N LYS A 288 26.91 7.00 -2.51
CA LYS A 288 28.30 7.17 -2.92
C LYS A 288 29.07 5.85 -3.10
N MET A 289 28.78 4.84 -2.26
CA MET A 289 29.44 3.53 -2.31
C MET A 289 29.03 2.75 -3.56
N ILE A 290 27.74 2.83 -3.95
CA ILE A 290 27.19 2.09 -5.09
C ILE A 290 27.28 2.87 -6.42
N GLY A 291 27.65 4.16 -6.38
CA GLY A 291 27.88 4.99 -7.57
C GLY A 291 26.59 5.30 -8.35
N VAL A 292 25.48 5.52 -7.68
CA VAL A 292 24.15 5.67 -8.29
C VAL A 292 23.76 7.14 -8.53
N SER A 293 24.42 8.11 -7.87
CA SER A 293 24.21 9.57 -8.07
C SER A 293 25.10 10.16 -9.16
#